data_239f1952141ceb3f0aea09e87ecb47b7
#
_entry.id   239f1952141ceb3f0aea09e87ecb47b7
#
_cell.length_a   1.000
_cell.length_b   1.000
_cell.length_c   1.000
_cell.angle_alpha   90.00
_cell.angle_beta   90.00
_cell.angle_gamma   90.00
#
_symmetry.space_group_name_H-M   'P 1'
#
loop_
_entity.id
_entity.type
_entity.pdbx_description
1 polymer ?
#
loop_
_entity_poly.entity_id
_entity_poly.type
_entity_poly.pdbx_seq_one_letter_code
_entity_poly.pdbx_strand_id
1 'polypeptide(L)'
;MPEKPILNRSTARLFLLGLASAVLYGIITWLSKDFHLDVPPADRPLLTALLLFGAAFLLYLVSCCEVWPSKSSSQDAETNRDRAPARHLLWMIVGFGILFRAIMVFSIPIQEIDLYRYIIDGAVGNANVSPFEYAPMELIEAVDAVKNPRIERPPHSTVFARSSEEKETLNQLASKIASQPGLEACLKIIHYGEYTSPYPPISQAVFRVATAVVPKDASERTWVFAMKATLTLFDILTGFLIIGLLRQCGLSDRISLWYWWCPLAVKEIANSGHLDSIVIFLTVAFAWLAVASIWPRGDRSENPRTLGSLFLASVSAVVLAMAVGAKIYPLVLAPVWAICLIRRKGVLGLAPVLIFVVATAICSWPILQKTSLAEKLEKTSLPEKLNLVTVDHKADDELVSQYRQITPNPNVEILRRPKPGIEMFSRFWEMNDLIFMVVIENVRPYQPKGGTAPWFLVTTEEWRTEFATSMVKKHEFADTNEFAFFYTRIVTLLIYVGLTFAFCIFAWRAKSADDMLRLFFASVAWFWLLSPTLNPWYWLWAMPFVVFSKRPAAWLLLSGMLLMYYLRFYFQNHFPNDFVGPTSYRGQLFFDFVVPWIEFCPVFAVLLYQSFFGSTRIFGATQSPPTNESIA
;
A
#
# COMPACT_ATOMS: atom_id res chain seq x y z
N MET A 1 17.83 52.35 -0.79
CA MET A 1 18.20 51.10 -0.07
C MET A 1 17.16 50.06 -0.45
N PRO A 2 17.50 48.89 -0.98
CA PRO A 2 16.52 47.85 -1.23
C PRO A 2 15.99 47.36 0.14
N GLU A 3 14.69 47.45 0.34
CA GLU A 3 14.01 46.89 1.50
C GLU A 3 14.41 45.41 1.64
N LYS A 4 14.97 45.05 2.80
CA LYS A 4 15.23 43.66 3.16
C LYS A 4 13.90 42.89 3.05
N PRO A 5 13.84 41.74 2.38
CA PRO A 5 12.62 40.95 2.30
C PRO A 5 12.27 40.50 3.72
N ILE A 6 11.27 41.14 4.33
CA ILE A 6 10.67 40.68 5.59
C ILE A 6 10.07 39.33 5.27
N LEU A 7 10.69 38.23 5.77
CA LEU A 7 10.14 36.89 5.69
C LEU A 7 8.70 36.95 6.22
N ASN A 8 7.71 36.63 5.36
CA ASN A 8 6.33 36.61 5.79
C ASN A 8 6.20 35.65 7.01
N ARG A 9 5.48 36.05 8.06
CA ARG A 9 5.33 35.29 9.31
C ARG A 9 4.97 33.81 9.06
N SER A 10 4.14 33.51 8.07
CA SER A 10 3.78 32.14 7.67
C SER A 10 4.98 31.35 7.11
N THR A 11 5.82 31.98 6.29
CA THR A 11 7.04 31.33 5.74
C THR A 11 8.06 31.03 6.86
N ALA A 12 8.24 31.95 7.82
CA ALA A 12 9.12 31.72 8.96
C ALA A 12 8.61 30.57 9.85
N ARG A 13 7.30 30.50 10.10
CA ARG A 13 6.70 29.39 10.86
C ARG A 13 6.89 28.06 10.16
N LEU A 14 6.61 27.97 8.87
CA LEU A 14 6.82 26.75 8.09
C LEU A 14 8.28 26.30 8.08
N PHE A 15 9.23 27.24 8.01
CA PHE A 15 10.64 26.92 8.12
C PHE A 15 10.98 26.28 9.48
N LEU A 16 10.48 26.86 10.58
CA LEU A 16 10.70 26.32 11.93
C LEU A 16 10.04 24.95 12.10
N LEU A 17 8.82 24.76 11.58
CA LEU A 17 8.13 23.46 11.60
C LEU A 17 8.89 22.41 10.79
N GLY A 18 9.42 22.78 9.62
CA GLY A 18 10.26 21.91 8.81
C GLY A 18 11.56 21.53 9.53
N LEU A 19 12.22 22.50 10.17
CA LEU A 19 13.44 22.24 10.94
C LEU A 19 13.16 21.32 12.14
N ALA A 20 12.09 21.57 12.91
CA ALA A 20 11.68 20.72 14.02
C ALA A 20 11.38 19.29 13.56
N SER A 21 10.67 19.13 12.42
CA SER A 21 10.41 17.82 11.82
C SER A 21 11.70 17.12 11.39
N ALA A 22 12.66 17.85 10.78
CA ALA A 22 13.97 17.28 10.40
C ALA A 22 14.75 16.77 11.60
N VAL A 23 14.73 17.50 12.72
CA VAL A 23 15.34 17.06 13.98
C VAL A 23 14.68 15.78 14.50
N LEU A 24 13.34 15.71 14.50
CA LEU A 24 12.64 14.49 14.90
C LEU A 24 13.00 13.29 14.02
N TYR A 25 13.05 13.46 12.70
CA TYR A 25 13.48 12.37 11.79
C TYR A 25 14.94 11.98 12.02
N GLY A 26 15.82 12.93 12.38
CA GLY A 26 17.19 12.63 12.79
C GLY A 26 17.25 11.76 14.05
N ILE A 27 16.43 12.09 15.06
CA ILE A 27 16.32 11.32 16.31
C ILE A 27 15.76 9.91 16.00
N ILE A 28 14.70 9.81 15.18
CA ILE A 28 14.12 8.52 14.78
C ILE A 28 15.16 7.69 14.02
N THR A 29 15.93 8.28 13.11
CA THR A 29 17.01 7.59 12.38
C THR A 29 18.08 7.07 13.34
N TRP A 30 18.45 7.86 14.37
CA TRP A 30 19.37 7.41 15.41
C TRP A 30 18.79 6.26 16.23
N LEU A 31 17.53 6.37 16.68
CA LEU A 31 16.80 5.35 17.44
C LEU A 31 16.59 4.06 16.64
N SER A 32 16.53 4.15 15.31
CA SER A 32 16.30 2.98 14.46
C SER A 32 17.35 1.89 14.59
N LYS A 33 18.55 2.19 15.11
CA LYS A 33 19.61 1.20 15.37
C LYS A 33 19.17 0.11 16.35
N ASP A 34 18.25 0.45 17.26
CA ASP A 34 17.73 -0.46 18.27
C ASP A 34 16.61 -1.38 17.72
N PHE A 35 16.31 -1.26 16.42
CA PHE A 35 15.42 -2.15 15.67
C PHE A 35 16.16 -3.19 14.83
N HIS A 36 17.49 -3.27 14.98
CA HIS A 36 18.25 -4.33 14.34
C HIS A 36 17.73 -5.71 14.78
N LEU A 37 17.89 -6.72 13.92
CA LEU A 37 17.34 -8.06 14.16
C LEU A 37 17.95 -8.78 15.37
N ASP A 38 19.19 -8.43 15.73
CA ASP A 38 19.84 -8.95 16.93
C ASP A 38 19.18 -8.48 18.24
N VAL A 39 18.35 -7.43 18.17
CA VAL A 39 17.59 -6.92 19.31
C VAL A 39 16.27 -7.67 19.41
N PRO A 40 16.00 -8.36 20.53
CA PRO A 40 14.72 -9.06 20.72
C PRO A 40 13.53 -8.12 20.51
N PRO A 41 12.46 -8.58 19.86
CA PRO A 41 11.31 -7.71 19.54
C PRO A 41 10.68 -7.00 20.75
N ALA A 42 10.70 -7.64 21.94
CA ALA A 42 10.19 -7.05 23.18
C ALA A 42 11.05 -5.89 23.69
N ASP A 43 12.36 -5.89 23.40
CA ASP A 43 13.31 -4.88 23.89
C ASP A 43 13.39 -3.66 22.95
N ARG A 44 12.77 -3.73 21.77
CA ARG A 44 12.78 -2.62 20.80
C ARG A 44 11.97 -1.43 21.32
N PRO A 45 12.50 -0.19 21.21
CA PRO A 45 11.85 1.01 21.75
C PRO A 45 10.67 1.49 20.89
N LEU A 46 9.72 0.60 20.63
CA LEU A 46 8.62 0.84 19.68
C LEU A 46 7.71 1.99 20.11
N LEU A 47 7.33 2.06 21.38
CA LEU A 47 6.49 3.17 21.88
C LEU A 47 7.18 4.52 21.74
N THR A 48 8.50 4.58 22.00
CA THR A 48 9.29 5.80 21.81
C THR A 48 9.30 6.21 20.33
N ALA A 49 9.50 5.27 19.42
CA ALA A 49 9.44 5.54 17.99
C ALA A 49 8.05 6.06 17.57
N LEU A 50 6.96 5.45 18.06
CA LEU A 50 5.59 5.90 17.77
C LEU A 50 5.28 7.28 18.34
N LEU A 51 5.76 7.61 19.54
CA LEU A 51 5.62 8.95 20.11
C LEU A 51 6.36 10.01 19.28
N LEU A 52 7.56 9.70 18.79
CA LEU A 52 8.31 10.62 17.91
C LEU A 52 7.61 10.80 16.55
N PHE A 53 7.09 9.73 15.94
CA PHE A 53 6.26 9.84 14.73
C PHE A 53 4.97 10.61 15.00
N GLY A 54 4.33 10.41 16.15
CA GLY A 54 3.17 11.18 16.60
C GLY A 54 3.47 12.68 16.73
N ALA A 55 4.63 13.05 17.30
CA ALA A 55 5.09 14.42 17.36
C ALA A 55 5.34 15.01 15.95
N ALA A 56 5.99 14.25 15.06
CA ALA A 56 6.17 14.67 13.66
C ALA A 56 4.82 14.85 12.95
N PHE A 57 3.85 14.00 13.26
CA PHE A 57 2.49 14.11 12.72
C PHE A 57 1.76 15.36 13.23
N LEU A 58 1.89 15.74 14.49
CA LEU A 58 1.33 16.98 15.02
C LEU A 58 1.95 18.21 14.32
N LEU A 59 3.28 18.24 14.15
CA LEU A 59 3.95 19.31 13.38
C LEU A 59 3.46 19.35 11.92
N TYR A 60 3.23 18.20 11.31
CA TYR A 60 2.67 18.10 9.97
C TYR A 60 1.25 18.67 9.88
N LEU A 61 0.35 18.36 10.83
CA LEU A 61 -1.00 18.93 10.85
C LEU A 61 -0.97 20.45 10.99
N VAL A 62 -0.11 20.99 11.86
CA VAL A 62 0.08 22.46 11.99
C VAL A 62 0.58 23.03 10.66
N SER A 63 1.52 22.36 9.99
CA SER A 63 2.03 22.79 8.67
C SER A 63 0.95 22.76 7.60
N CYS A 64 0.06 21.76 7.63
CA CYS A 64 -1.09 21.69 6.72
C CYS A 64 -2.04 22.89 6.93
N CYS A 65 -2.24 23.35 8.17
CA CYS A 65 -3.07 24.52 8.45
C CYS A 65 -2.48 25.81 7.87
N GLU A 66 -1.13 25.98 7.88
CA GLU A 66 -0.45 27.16 7.32
C GLU A 66 -0.60 27.28 5.79
N VAL A 67 -0.78 26.18 5.08
CA VAL A 67 -0.98 26.14 3.61
C VAL A 67 -2.42 25.91 3.19
N TRP A 68 -3.36 25.88 4.16
CA TRP A 68 -4.77 25.61 3.87
C TRP A 68 -5.37 26.66 2.93
N PRO A 69 -6.10 26.28 1.86
CA PRO A 69 -6.70 27.22 0.92
C PRO A 69 -7.72 28.14 1.62
N SER A 70 -7.49 29.46 1.59
CA SER A 70 -8.44 30.44 2.06
C SER A 70 -9.44 30.80 0.95
N LYS A 71 -10.71 31.08 1.34
CA LYS A 71 -11.77 31.47 0.37
C LYS A 71 -11.49 32.82 -0.34
N SER A 72 -10.63 33.67 0.24
CA SER A 72 -10.34 35.01 -0.32
C SER A 72 -9.42 34.96 -1.54
N SER A 73 -8.65 33.89 -1.73
CA SER A 73 -7.64 33.83 -2.80
C SER A 73 -8.20 33.58 -4.21
N SER A 74 -9.51 33.35 -4.35
CA SER A 74 -10.11 33.14 -5.67
C SER A 74 -10.33 34.46 -6.46
N GLN A 75 -10.30 35.61 -5.81
CA GLN A 75 -10.41 36.94 -6.47
C GLN A 75 -9.06 37.58 -6.77
N ASP A 76 -7.97 37.14 -6.08
CA ASP A 76 -6.63 37.72 -6.23
C ASP A 76 -5.80 37.07 -7.36
N ALA A 77 -6.39 36.21 -8.16
CA ALA A 77 -5.69 35.52 -9.26
C ALA A 77 -5.29 36.43 -10.44
N GLU A 78 -5.71 37.69 -10.44
CA GLU A 78 -5.47 38.62 -11.56
C GLU A 78 -4.23 39.51 -11.40
N THR A 79 -3.59 39.60 -10.25
CA THR A 79 -2.42 40.46 -10.07
C THR A 79 -1.11 39.67 -10.07
N ASN A 80 -0.34 39.85 -11.12
CA ASN A 80 0.95 39.21 -11.44
C ASN A 80 2.09 39.51 -10.43
N ARG A 81 1.84 40.21 -9.32
CA ARG A 81 2.86 40.62 -8.32
C ARG A 81 3.18 39.60 -7.24
N ASP A 82 2.31 38.59 -7.03
CA ASP A 82 2.47 37.63 -5.89
C ASP A 82 3.15 36.31 -6.27
N ARG A 83 3.69 36.17 -7.48
CA ARG A 83 4.32 34.90 -7.92
C ARG A 83 5.68 34.61 -7.27
N ALA A 84 6.46 35.63 -6.91
CA ALA A 84 7.80 35.42 -6.36
C ALA A 84 7.80 34.83 -4.93
N PRO A 85 7.03 35.34 -3.96
CA PRO A 85 6.96 34.74 -2.63
C PRO A 85 6.34 33.35 -2.64
N ALA A 86 5.40 33.07 -3.56
CA ALA A 86 4.83 31.72 -3.72
C ALA A 86 5.86 30.66 -4.16
N ARG A 87 6.84 31.06 -4.96
CA ARG A 87 7.89 30.19 -5.49
C ARG A 87 8.89 29.76 -4.41
N HIS A 88 9.30 30.68 -3.54
CA HIS A 88 10.20 30.36 -2.42
C HIS A 88 9.56 29.38 -1.43
N LEU A 89 8.27 29.56 -1.15
CA LEU A 89 7.53 28.66 -0.27
C LEU A 89 7.44 27.24 -0.84
N LEU A 90 7.17 27.11 -2.14
CA LEU A 90 7.15 25.79 -2.79
C LEU A 90 8.51 25.09 -2.68
N TRP A 91 9.60 25.80 -2.99
CA TRP A 91 10.94 25.23 -2.90
C TRP A 91 11.34 24.84 -1.47
N MET A 92 10.85 25.56 -0.48
CA MET A 92 11.00 25.20 0.93
C MET A 92 10.24 23.92 1.27
N ILE A 93 8.99 23.79 0.82
CA ILE A 93 8.19 22.58 1.00
C ILE A 93 8.90 21.36 0.38
N VAL A 94 9.33 21.48 -0.87
CA VAL A 94 10.04 20.43 -1.59
C VAL A 94 11.39 20.12 -0.92
N GLY A 95 12.16 21.14 -0.57
CA GLY A 95 13.47 20.98 0.07
C GLY A 95 13.41 20.22 1.39
N PHE A 96 12.49 20.59 2.28
CA PHE A 96 12.27 19.83 3.52
C PHE A 96 11.72 18.44 3.26
N GLY A 97 10.78 18.28 2.31
CA GLY A 97 10.26 16.97 1.94
C GLY A 97 11.34 16.00 1.44
N ILE A 98 12.30 16.49 0.64
CA ILE A 98 13.47 15.72 0.20
C ILE A 98 14.41 15.46 1.39
N LEU A 99 14.64 16.47 2.25
CA LEU A 99 15.50 16.34 3.43
C LEU A 99 14.98 15.26 4.39
N PHE A 100 13.67 15.20 4.66
CA PHE A 100 13.08 14.17 5.52
C PHE A 100 13.35 12.77 4.99
N ARG A 101 13.19 12.58 3.68
CA ARG A 101 13.47 11.31 2.99
C ARG A 101 14.95 10.97 3.01
N ALA A 102 15.80 11.96 2.75
CA ALA A 102 17.25 11.78 2.79
C ALA A 102 17.75 11.38 4.19
N ILE A 103 17.18 11.93 5.27
CA ILE A 103 17.49 11.52 6.64
C ILE A 103 17.02 10.07 6.87
N MET A 104 15.77 9.76 6.53
CA MET A 104 15.16 8.47 6.87
C MET A 104 15.63 7.31 5.99
N VAL A 105 16.17 7.55 4.80
CA VAL A 105 16.71 6.48 3.95
C VAL A 105 17.90 5.76 4.60
N PHE A 106 18.64 6.44 5.48
CA PHE A 106 19.76 5.85 6.24
C PHE A 106 19.32 5.10 7.52
N SER A 107 18.06 5.19 7.91
CA SER A 107 17.55 4.48 9.08
C SER A 107 17.45 2.97 8.82
N ILE A 108 17.50 2.16 9.89
CA ILE A 108 17.11 0.76 9.83
C ILE A 108 15.57 0.69 9.71
N PRO A 109 15.00 -0.22 8.90
CA PRO A 109 13.54 -0.40 8.84
C PRO A 109 12.95 -0.69 10.22
N ILE A 110 11.97 0.14 10.63
CA ILE A 110 11.31 -0.01 11.93
C ILE A 110 10.13 -0.96 11.77
N GLN A 111 10.25 -2.17 12.29
CA GLN A 111 9.26 -3.26 12.35
C GLN A 111 8.84 -3.88 10.99
N GLU A 112 9.18 -3.29 9.86
CA GLU A 112 8.84 -3.84 8.55
C GLU A 112 10.07 -4.41 7.85
N ILE A 113 9.94 -5.62 7.30
CA ILE A 113 11.06 -6.35 6.68
C ILE A 113 10.76 -6.87 5.26
N ASP A 114 9.67 -6.49 4.65
CA ASP A 114 9.31 -6.84 3.27
C ASP A 114 10.42 -6.48 2.26
N LEU A 115 11.17 -5.41 2.55
CA LEU A 115 12.29 -4.94 1.76
C LEU A 115 13.33 -6.03 1.46
N TYR A 116 13.60 -6.92 2.42
CA TYR A 116 14.57 -8.01 2.26
C TYR A 116 14.10 -9.00 1.18
N ARG A 117 12.79 -9.21 1.08
CA ARG A 117 12.22 -10.02 0.02
C ARG A 117 12.46 -9.39 -1.36
N TYR A 118 12.31 -8.06 -1.50
CA TYR A 118 12.55 -7.35 -2.76
C TYR A 118 14.01 -7.46 -3.20
N ILE A 119 14.96 -7.42 -2.25
CA ILE A 119 16.39 -7.60 -2.50
C ILE A 119 16.66 -9.00 -3.06
N ILE A 120 16.13 -10.03 -2.43
CA ILE A 120 16.34 -11.42 -2.88
C ILE A 120 15.67 -11.66 -4.24
N ASP A 121 14.42 -11.24 -4.41
CA ASP A 121 13.70 -11.37 -5.68
C ASP A 121 14.47 -10.68 -6.83
N GLY A 122 15.02 -9.48 -6.59
CA GLY A 122 15.83 -8.74 -7.55
C GLY A 122 17.15 -9.47 -7.89
N ALA A 123 17.84 -10.01 -6.89
CA ALA A 123 19.08 -10.76 -7.07
C ALA A 123 18.86 -12.09 -7.82
N VAL A 124 17.76 -12.80 -7.52
CA VAL A 124 17.32 -14.00 -8.26
C VAL A 124 17.03 -13.64 -9.71
N GLY A 125 16.30 -12.55 -9.96
CA GLY A 125 16.04 -12.06 -11.31
C GLY A 125 17.32 -11.72 -12.09
N ASN A 126 18.34 -11.14 -11.42
CA ASN A 126 19.65 -10.85 -12.03
C ASN A 126 20.50 -12.11 -12.28
N ALA A 127 20.12 -13.24 -11.72
CA ALA A 127 20.66 -14.55 -12.08
C ALA A 127 19.91 -15.21 -13.25
N ASN A 128 18.98 -14.49 -13.90
CA ASN A 128 18.09 -14.98 -14.95
C ASN A 128 17.16 -16.13 -14.49
N VAL A 129 16.87 -16.19 -13.20
CA VAL A 129 15.89 -17.11 -12.62
C VAL A 129 14.62 -16.34 -12.27
N SER A 130 13.46 -16.95 -12.49
CA SER A 130 12.18 -16.33 -12.16
C SER A 130 11.98 -16.31 -10.64
N PRO A 131 11.64 -15.15 -10.03
CA PRO A 131 11.32 -15.08 -8.60
C PRO A 131 10.01 -15.80 -8.23
N PHE A 132 9.25 -16.23 -9.24
CA PHE A 132 8.05 -17.06 -9.08
C PHE A 132 8.35 -18.56 -9.09
N GLU A 133 9.60 -18.96 -9.24
CA GLU A 133 10.03 -20.36 -9.36
C GLU A 133 10.34 -20.97 -8.00
N TYR A 134 11.23 -20.33 -7.23
CA TYR A 134 11.74 -20.85 -5.96
C TYR A 134 11.26 -20.00 -4.79
N ALA A 135 10.94 -20.68 -3.68
CA ALA A 135 10.67 -20.03 -2.40
C ALA A 135 11.99 -19.70 -1.67
N PRO A 136 12.07 -18.62 -0.88
CA PRO A 136 13.27 -18.31 -0.09
C PRO A 136 13.73 -19.44 0.82
N MET A 137 12.81 -20.23 1.38
CA MET A 137 13.16 -21.39 2.22
C MET A 137 14.02 -22.40 1.43
N GLU A 138 13.65 -22.68 0.16
CA GLU A 138 14.43 -23.57 -0.71
C GLU A 138 15.84 -23.00 -0.97
N LEU A 139 15.95 -21.66 -1.10
CA LEU A 139 17.23 -20.98 -1.26
C LEU A 139 18.07 -21.05 0.00
N ILE A 140 17.48 -20.87 1.19
CA ILE A 140 18.17 -21.00 2.48
C ILE A 140 18.73 -22.41 2.63
N GLU A 141 17.90 -23.44 2.42
CA GLU A 141 18.31 -24.85 2.50
C GLU A 141 19.43 -25.19 1.51
N ALA A 142 19.35 -24.63 0.29
CA ALA A 142 20.40 -24.86 -0.71
C ALA A 142 21.70 -24.13 -0.37
N VAL A 143 21.65 -22.91 0.18
CA VAL A 143 22.84 -22.16 0.64
C VAL A 143 23.50 -22.89 1.79
N ASP A 144 22.74 -23.39 2.75
CA ASP A 144 23.26 -24.14 3.89
C ASP A 144 23.92 -25.46 3.43
N ALA A 145 23.31 -26.17 2.47
CA ALA A 145 23.89 -27.38 1.89
C ALA A 145 25.19 -27.11 1.10
N VAL A 146 25.29 -25.98 0.41
CA VAL A 146 26.53 -25.57 -0.30
C VAL A 146 27.64 -25.26 0.70
N LYS A 147 27.33 -24.61 1.82
CA LYS A 147 28.31 -24.27 2.86
C LYS A 147 28.73 -25.43 3.73
N ASN A 148 27.78 -26.32 4.02
CA ASN A 148 28.05 -27.52 4.80
C ASN A 148 27.35 -28.75 4.19
N PRO A 149 28.02 -29.48 3.31
CA PRO A 149 27.45 -30.67 2.64
C PRO A 149 27.02 -31.80 3.57
N ARG A 150 27.30 -31.72 4.88
CA ARG A 150 26.91 -32.71 5.88
C ARG A 150 25.53 -32.40 6.49
N ILE A 151 24.97 -31.21 6.24
CA ILE A 151 23.63 -30.86 6.70
C ILE A 151 22.62 -31.59 5.82
N GLU A 152 21.85 -32.48 6.43
CA GLU A 152 20.70 -33.10 5.77
C GLU A 152 19.56 -32.08 5.66
N ARG A 153 18.87 -32.10 4.50
CA ARG A 153 17.68 -31.27 4.30
C ARG A 153 16.54 -31.80 5.16
N PRO A 154 15.66 -30.91 5.68
CA PRO A 154 14.50 -31.35 6.42
C PRO A 154 13.65 -32.34 5.63
N PRO A 155 13.05 -33.37 6.26
CA PRO A 155 12.27 -34.38 5.53
C PRO A 155 11.10 -33.81 4.71
N HIS A 156 10.54 -32.68 5.14
CA HIS A 156 9.44 -31.95 4.50
C HIS A 156 9.90 -30.87 3.49
N SER A 157 11.19 -30.85 3.13
CA SER A 157 11.72 -29.87 2.17
C SER A 157 11.05 -30.00 0.81
N THR A 158 10.54 -28.88 0.29
CA THR A 158 9.93 -28.81 -1.04
C THR A 158 10.93 -29.06 -2.18
N VAL A 159 12.25 -28.92 -1.89
CA VAL A 159 13.33 -29.21 -2.82
C VAL A 159 13.30 -30.68 -3.30
N PHE A 160 12.80 -31.61 -2.50
CA PHE A 160 12.67 -33.01 -2.92
C PHE A 160 11.70 -33.19 -4.08
N ALA A 161 10.68 -32.33 -4.21
CA ALA A 161 9.71 -32.35 -5.30
C ALA A 161 10.25 -31.74 -6.61
N ARG A 162 11.47 -31.19 -6.62
CA ARG A 162 12.10 -30.57 -7.78
C ARG A 162 12.76 -31.60 -8.68
N SER A 163 12.74 -31.36 -10.01
CA SER A 163 13.48 -32.13 -10.99
C SER A 163 15.01 -31.98 -10.79
N SER A 164 15.80 -32.84 -11.42
CA SER A 164 17.27 -32.74 -11.36
C SER A 164 17.79 -31.42 -11.94
N GLU A 165 17.19 -30.90 -13.02
CA GLU A 165 17.53 -29.63 -13.65
C GLU A 165 17.19 -28.44 -12.74
N GLU A 166 16.00 -28.46 -12.11
CA GLU A 166 15.59 -27.45 -11.15
C GLU A 166 16.52 -27.42 -9.91
N LYS A 167 16.94 -28.60 -9.42
CA LYS A 167 17.90 -28.71 -8.31
C LYS A 167 19.27 -28.16 -8.67
N GLU A 168 19.74 -28.41 -9.88
CA GLU A 168 21.00 -27.86 -10.37
C GLU A 168 20.95 -26.33 -10.46
N THR A 169 19.87 -25.78 -11.04
CA THR A 169 19.63 -24.32 -11.09
C THR A 169 19.60 -23.72 -9.69
N LEU A 170 18.91 -24.37 -8.75
CA LEU A 170 18.83 -23.93 -7.34
C LEU A 170 20.21 -23.93 -6.68
N ASN A 171 21.04 -24.97 -6.90
CA ASN A 171 22.39 -25.06 -6.34
C ASN A 171 23.35 -24.00 -6.92
N GLN A 172 23.23 -23.69 -8.21
CA GLN A 172 24.00 -22.61 -8.84
C GLN A 172 23.62 -21.25 -8.25
N LEU A 173 22.32 -21.01 -8.07
CA LEU A 173 21.81 -19.79 -7.43
C LEU A 173 22.27 -19.69 -5.97
N ALA A 174 22.17 -20.78 -5.23
CA ALA A 174 22.64 -20.87 -3.84
C ALA A 174 24.14 -20.58 -3.72
N SER A 175 24.97 -21.14 -4.62
CA SER A 175 26.40 -20.89 -4.66
C SER A 175 26.71 -19.40 -4.91
N LYS A 176 25.96 -18.76 -5.81
CA LYS A 176 26.06 -17.32 -6.06
C LYS A 176 25.69 -16.48 -4.85
N ILE A 177 24.63 -16.84 -4.11
CA ILE A 177 24.22 -16.14 -2.89
C ILE A 177 25.26 -16.37 -1.76
N ALA A 178 25.70 -17.61 -1.56
CA ALA A 178 26.70 -17.96 -0.55
C ALA A 178 28.05 -17.23 -0.74
N SER A 179 28.38 -16.83 -1.98
CA SER A 179 29.56 -16.02 -2.27
C SER A 179 29.41 -14.53 -1.95
N GLN A 180 28.24 -14.07 -1.51
CA GLN A 180 27.90 -12.68 -1.23
C GLN A 180 27.33 -12.54 0.20
N PRO A 181 28.18 -12.33 1.24
CA PRO A 181 27.78 -12.40 2.64
C PRO A 181 26.63 -11.43 3.00
N GLY A 182 26.61 -10.22 2.43
CA GLY A 182 25.54 -9.28 2.69
C GLY A 182 24.19 -9.69 2.08
N LEU A 183 24.21 -10.33 0.90
CA LEU A 183 23.01 -10.86 0.26
C LEU A 183 22.47 -12.09 1.01
N GLU A 184 23.37 -12.97 1.47
CA GLU A 184 23.01 -14.11 2.32
C GLU A 184 22.37 -13.65 3.63
N ALA A 185 22.93 -12.59 4.26
CA ALA A 185 22.34 -12.01 5.45
C ALA A 185 20.90 -11.52 5.18
N CYS A 186 20.67 -10.84 4.03
CA CYS A 186 19.32 -10.44 3.63
C CYS A 186 18.37 -11.64 3.46
N LEU A 187 18.85 -12.75 2.90
CA LEU A 187 18.03 -13.95 2.68
C LEU A 187 17.50 -14.55 4.00
N LYS A 188 18.34 -14.55 5.06
CA LYS A 188 17.98 -15.13 6.37
C LYS A 188 16.94 -14.33 7.15
N ILE A 189 16.61 -13.11 6.71
CA ILE A 189 15.69 -12.19 7.38
C ILE A 189 14.25 -12.33 6.88
N ILE A 190 14.03 -12.98 5.74
CA ILE A 190 12.75 -13.02 5.06
C ILE A 190 11.70 -13.75 5.86
N HIS A 191 10.53 -13.13 6.05
CA HIS A 191 9.35 -13.87 6.50
C HIS A 191 8.62 -14.56 5.35
N TYR A 192 7.74 -15.51 5.69
CA TYR A 192 6.96 -16.25 4.70
C TYR A 192 7.83 -16.85 3.60
N GLY A 193 8.98 -17.40 4.03
CA GLY A 193 9.97 -17.98 3.14
C GLY A 193 9.48 -19.20 2.38
N GLU A 194 8.38 -19.80 2.79
CA GLU A 194 7.73 -20.97 2.18
C GLU A 194 6.96 -20.66 0.90
N TYR A 195 6.65 -19.38 0.61
CA TYR A 195 5.91 -18.98 -0.59
C TYR A 195 6.81 -18.37 -1.66
N THR A 196 6.49 -18.60 -2.94
CA THR A 196 7.14 -17.88 -4.04
C THR A 196 6.74 -16.41 -4.04
N SER A 197 7.38 -15.56 -4.86
CA SER A 197 7.14 -14.12 -4.84
C SER A 197 5.67 -13.75 -5.13
N PRO A 198 5.04 -12.90 -4.30
CA PRO A 198 3.72 -12.35 -4.57
C PRO A 198 3.75 -11.08 -5.43
N TYR A 199 4.93 -10.50 -5.70
CA TYR A 199 5.07 -9.18 -6.30
C TYR A 199 5.06 -9.22 -7.82
N PRO A 200 4.18 -8.42 -8.49
CA PRO A 200 4.02 -8.48 -9.93
C PRO A 200 5.25 -8.06 -10.74
N PRO A 201 5.30 -8.40 -12.06
CA PRO A 201 6.49 -8.30 -12.89
C PRO A 201 7.12 -6.93 -13.02
N ILE A 202 6.34 -5.84 -13.03
CA ILE A 202 6.89 -4.47 -13.13
C ILE A 202 7.66 -4.09 -11.85
N SER A 203 7.17 -4.49 -10.67
CA SER A 203 7.92 -4.33 -9.41
C SER A 203 9.21 -5.15 -9.42
N GLN A 204 9.16 -6.39 -9.93
CA GLN A 204 10.34 -7.23 -10.10
C GLN A 204 11.40 -6.59 -11.00
N ALA A 205 11.01 -5.91 -12.07
CA ALA A 205 11.94 -5.20 -12.94
C ALA A 205 12.69 -4.09 -12.17
N VAL A 206 12.00 -3.34 -11.30
CA VAL A 206 12.63 -2.31 -10.45
C VAL A 206 13.56 -2.94 -9.42
N PHE A 207 13.18 -4.05 -8.79
CA PHE A 207 14.03 -4.78 -7.85
C PHE A 207 15.33 -5.25 -8.51
N ARG A 208 15.26 -5.76 -9.74
CA ARG A 208 16.43 -6.13 -10.54
C ARG A 208 17.35 -4.94 -10.77
N VAL A 209 16.82 -3.78 -11.16
CA VAL A 209 17.63 -2.56 -11.36
C VAL A 209 18.30 -2.13 -10.05
N ALA A 210 17.55 -2.10 -8.93
CA ALA A 210 18.06 -1.70 -7.64
C ALA A 210 19.19 -2.60 -7.14
N THR A 211 19.09 -3.91 -7.41
CA THR A 211 20.09 -4.91 -6.97
C THR A 211 21.25 -5.07 -7.94
N ALA A 212 21.09 -4.73 -9.24
CA ALA A 212 22.16 -4.86 -10.24
C ALA A 212 23.33 -3.89 -10.00
N VAL A 213 23.09 -2.77 -9.32
CA VAL A 213 24.13 -1.75 -9.05
C VAL A 213 24.91 -2.00 -7.77
N VAL A 214 24.54 -3.01 -6.97
CA VAL A 214 25.18 -3.31 -5.69
C VAL A 214 26.42 -4.20 -5.90
N PRO A 215 27.61 -3.83 -5.37
CA PRO A 215 28.79 -4.68 -5.42
C PRO A 215 28.59 -6.03 -4.73
N LYS A 216 29.26 -7.08 -5.21
CA LYS A 216 29.10 -8.44 -4.68
C LYS A 216 29.59 -8.61 -3.25
N ASP A 217 30.60 -7.84 -2.86
CA ASP A 217 31.18 -7.81 -1.52
C ASP A 217 30.51 -6.81 -0.57
N ALA A 218 29.41 -6.20 -1.02
CA ALA A 218 28.67 -5.21 -0.25
C ALA A 218 28.07 -5.81 1.03
N SER A 219 28.03 -4.98 2.08
CA SER A 219 27.35 -5.33 3.33
C SER A 219 25.82 -5.38 3.16
N GLU A 220 25.13 -6.06 4.05
CA GLU A 220 23.65 -6.05 4.14
C GLU A 220 23.10 -4.62 4.10
N ARG A 221 23.66 -3.70 4.87
CA ARG A 221 23.23 -2.29 4.90
C ARG A 221 23.32 -1.61 3.53
N THR A 222 24.28 -1.98 2.69
CA THR A 222 24.41 -1.44 1.34
C THR A 222 23.28 -1.95 0.44
N TRP A 223 22.91 -3.21 0.54
CA TRP A 223 21.77 -3.80 -0.17
C TRP A 223 20.47 -3.12 0.24
N VAL A 224 20.23 -2.96 1.54
CA VAL A 224 19.07 -2.26 2.10
C VAL A 224 19.04 -0.82 1.63
N PHE A 225 20.16 -0.08 1.71
CA PHE A 225 20.24 1.30 1.26
C PHE A 225 19.93 1.47 -0.23
N ALA A 226 20.51 0.63 -1.10
CA ALA A 226 20.28 0.70 -2.54
C ALA A 226 18.80 0.51 -2.90
N MET A 227 18.14 -0.45 -2.28
CA MET A 227 16.70 -0.68 -2.49
C MET A 227 15.88 0.49 -1.95
N LYS A 228 16.11 0.96 -0.71
CA LYS A 228 15.42 2.11 -0.12
C LYS A 228 15.61 3.38 -0.93
N ALA A 229 16.84 3.66 -1.39
CA ALA A 229 17.13 4.82 -2.22
C ALA A 229 16.38 4.79 -3.55
N THR A 230 16.32 3.62 -4.19
CA THR A 230 15.55 3.41 -5.43
C THR A 230 14.06 3.68 -5.20
N LEU A 231 13.46 3.09 -4.16
CA LEU A 231 12.05 3.28 -3.85
C LEU A 231 11.73 4.72 -3.42
N THR A 232 12.62 5.36 -2.67
CA THR A 232 12.50 6.76 -2.27
C THR A 232 12.58 7.71 -3.48
N LEU A 233 13.35 7.39 -4.50
CA LEU A 233 13.38 8.16 -5.75
C LEU A 233 12.02 8.19 -6.44
N PHE A 234 11.31 7.06 -6.53
CA PHE A 234 9.94 7.04 -7.08
C PHE A 234 8.98 7.91 -6.26
N ASP A 235 9.12 7.93 -4.94
CA ASP A 235 8.31 8.77 -4.06
C ASP A 235 8.58 10.27 -4.26
N ILE A 236 9.86 10.67 -4.38
CA ILE A 236 10.25 12.05 -4.72
C ILE A 236 9.67 12.45 -6.08
N LEU A 237 9.78 11.59 -7.10
CA LEU A 237 9.22 11.84 -8.42
C LEU A 237 7.69 11.97 -8.38
N THR A 238 7.02 11.18 -7.52
CA THR A 238 5.58 11.32 -7.25
C THR A 238 5.22 12.71 -6.74
N GLY A 239 5.98 13.24 -5.79
CA GLY A 239 5.76 14.59 -5.26
C GLY A 239 5.83 15.67 -6.35
N PHE A 240 6.76 15.57 -7.31
CA PHE A 240 6.83 16.49 -8.46
C PHE A 240 5.63 16.32 -9.41
N LEU A 241 5.19 15.07 -9.66
CA LEU A 241 4.00 14.83 -10.48
C LEU A 241 2.74 15.42 -9.82
N ILE A 242 2.60 15.36 -8.50
CA ILE A 242 1.50 15.99 -7.78
C ILE A 242 1.49 17.50 -8.00
N ILE A 243 2.65 18.18 -7.94
CA ILE A 243 2.76 19.62 -8.27
C ILE A 243 2.31 19.87 -9.71
N GLY A 244 2.76 19.04 -10.67
CA GLY A 244 2.32 19.11 -12.05
C GLY A 244 0.81 18.96 -12.22
N LEU A 245 0.22 18.00 -11.50
CA LEU A 245 -1.22 17.72 -11.53
C LEU A 245 -2.05 18.87 -10.91
N LEU A 246 -1.60 19.41 -9.76
CA LEU A 246 -2.21 20.61 -9.15
C LEU A 246 -2.22 21.79 -10.11
N ARG A 247 -1.10 22.03 -10.79
CA ARG A 247 -0.99 23.09 -11.80
C ARG A 247 -1.94 22.84 -12.98
N GLN A 248 -2.07 21.61 -13.45
CA GLN A 248 -3.03 21.28 -14.51
C GLN A 248 -4.48 21.57 -14.08
N CYS A 249 -4.82 21.40 -12.82
CA CYS A 249 -6.14 21.68 -12.29
C CYS A 249 -6.35 23.14 -11.85
N GLY A 250 -5.32 24.00 -11.93
CA GLY A 250 -5.39 25.40 -11.49
C GLY A 250 -5.42 25.55 -9.97
N LEU A 251 -4.97 24.51 -9.25
CA LEU A 251 -4.89 24.51 -7.78
C LEU A 251 -3.54 25.05 -7.31
N SER A 252 -3.50 25.50 -6.06
CA SER A 252 -2.28 26.02 -5.45
C SER A 252 -1.23 24.92 -5.25
N ASP A 253 0.01 25.18 -5.68
CA ASP A 253 1.15 24.28 -5.48
C ASP A 253 1.46 24.03 -4.00
N ARG A 254 1.08 24.96 -3.10
CA ARG A 254 1.36 24.88 -1.65
C ARG A 254 0.73 23.66 -0.99
N ILE A 255 -0.44 23.22 -1.46
CA ILE A 255 -1.12 22.06 -0.89
C ILE A 255 -0.40 20.74 -1.22
N SER A 256 0.61 20.74 -2.09
CA SER A 256 1.51 19.59 -2.27
C SER A 256 2.26 19.23 -0.98
N LEU A 257 2.36 20.15 0.00
CA LEU A 257 2.87 19.87 1.34
C LEU A 257 2.16 18.68 1.99
N TRP A 258 0.86 18.49 1.74
CA TRP A 258 0.10 17.37 2.29
C TRP A 258 0.68 16.01 1.91
N TYR A 259 1.35 15.90 0.79
CA TYR A 259 2.11 14.70 0.41
C TYR A 259 3.57 14.78 0.84
N TRP A 260 4.25 15.91 0.52
CA TRP A 260 5.68 16.06 0.73
C TRP A 260 6.11 15.89 2.20
N TRP A 261 5.30 16.37 3.13
CA TRP A 261 5.62 16.36 4.56
C TRP A 261 4.87 15.27 5.34
N CYS A 262 4.08 14.44 4.67
CA CYS A 262 3.30 13.38 5.31
C CYS A 262 4.20 12.38 6.04
N PRO A 263 4.13 12.27 7.38
CA PRO A 263 5.00 11.37 8.14
C PRO A 263 4.81 9.90 7.77
N LEU A 264 3.58 9.51 7.42
CA LEU A 264 3.29 8.16 6.96
C LEU A 264 4.05 7.84 5.67
N ALA A 265 4.08 8.75 4.67
CA ALA A 265 4.82 8.54 3.44
C ALA A 265 6.33 8.44 3.71
N VAL A 266 6.87 9.31 4.58
CA VAL A 266 8.29 9.28 4.98
C VAL A 266 8.63 7.97 5.70
N LYS A 267 7.77 7.51 6.63
CA LYS A 267 7.94 6.25 7.37
C LYS A 267 7.86 5.04 6.44
N GLU A 268 6.80 4.94 5.64
CA GLU A 268 6.53 3.71 4.88
C GLU A 268 7.45 3.56 3.66
N ILE A 269 7.91 4.67 3.07
CA ILE A 269 8.76 4.59 1.88
C ILE A 269 10.23 4.77 2.25
N ALA A 270 10.62 5.88 2.90
CA ALA A 270 12.02 6.14 3.16
C ALA A 270 12.60 5.32 4.33
N ASN A 271 11.80 4.96 5.35
CA ASN A 271 12.25 4.07 6.42
C ASN A 271 12.02 2.60 6.08
N SER A 272 10.77 2.17 5.82
CA SER A 272 10.43 0.76 5.61
C SER A 272 10.82 0.23 4.22
N GLY A 273 10.86 1.11 3.20
CA GLY A 273 11.19 0.71 1.84
C GLY A 273 10.08 -0.10 1.15
N HIS A 274 8.81 0.31 1.30
CA HIS A 274 7.72 -0.38 0.60
C HIS A 274 7.70 -0.10 -0.90
N LEU A 275 7.49 -1.16 -1.69
CA LEU A 275 7.40 -1.13 -3.16
C LEU A 275 6.27 -0.22 -3.68
N ASP A 276 5.35 0.12 -2.80
CA ASP A 276 4.16 0.92 -3.13
C ASP A 276 4.50 2.26 -3.79
N SER A 277 5.69 2.81 -3.52
CA SER A 277 6.19 4.02 -4.20
C SER A 277 6.26 3.89 -5.72
N ILE A 278 6.62 2.70 -6.25
CA ILE A 278 6.66 2.43 -7.70
C ILE A 278 5.25 2.57 -8.28
N VAL A 279 4.29 1.94 -7.62
CA VAL A 279 2.91 1.88 -8.09
C VAL A 279 2.23 3.23 -7.98
N ILE A 280 2.48 3.95 -6.88
CA ILE A 280 1.95 5.30 -6.64
C ILE A 280 2.49 6.26 -7.71
N PHE A 281 3.80 6.20 -8.01
CA PHE A 281 4.41 6.99 -9.07
C PHE A 281 3.73 6.75 -10.43
N LEU A 282 3.59 5.48 -10.83
CA LEU A 282 2.94 5.12 -12.09
C LEU A 282 1.46 5.54 -12.11
N THR A 283 0.76 5.43 -10.99
CA THR A 283 -0.65 5.83 -10.85
C THR A 283 -0.82 7.35 -10.99
N VAL A 284 0.07 8.14 -10.38
CA VAL A 284 0.02 9.61 -10.49
C VAL A 284 0.49 10.07 -11.89
N ALA A 285 1.49 9.40 -12.48
CA ALA A 285 1.91 9.65 -13.85
C ALA A 285 0.77 9.35 -14.84
N PHE A 286 0.07 8.23 -14.67
CA PHE A 286 -1.14 7.94 -15.41
C PHE A 286 -2.18 9.04 -15.25
N ALA A 287 -2.50 9.47 -14.03
CA ALA A 287 -3.50 10.51 -13.77
C ALA A 287 -3.11 11.84 -14.44
N TRP A 288 -1.81 12.21 -14.39
CA TRP A 288 -1.27 13.40 -15.05
C TRP A 288 -1.46 13.35 -16.58
N LEU A 289 -1.12 12.22 -17.22
CA LEU A 289 -1.31 12.00 -18.65
C LEU A 289 -2.80 11.95 -19.03
N ALA A 290 -3.63 11.30 -18.23
CA ALA A 290 -5.08 11.22 -18.42
C ALA A 290 -5.71 12.62 -18.42
N VAL A 291 -5.36 13.47 -17.43
CA VAL A 291 -5.81 14.88 -17.40
C VAL A 291 -5.34 15.62 -18.64
N ALA A 292 -4.07 15.53 -19.00
CA ALA A 292 -3.52 16.20 -20.17
C ALA A 292 -4.21 15.78 -21.48
N SER A 293 -4.63 14.51 -21.58
CA SER A 293 -5.29 13.97 -22.77
C SER A 293 -6.78 14.28 -22.86
N ILE A 294 -7.49 14.33 -21.71
CA ILE A 294 -8.95 14.47 -21.66
C ILE A 294 -9.36 15.95 -21.52
N TRP A 295 -8.57 16.75 -20.76
CA TRP A 295 -8.80 18.20 -20.54
C TRP A 295 -7.53 19.01 -20.87
N PRO A 296 -7.13 19.10 -22.17
CA PRO A 296 -5.98 19.91 -22.57
C PRO A 296 -6.22 21.39 -22.27
N ARG A 297 -5.16 22.11 -21.84
CA ARG A 297 -5.19 23.57 -21.59
C ARG A 297 -4.85 24.36 -22.83
N GLY A 298 -5.35 25.61 -22.92
CA GLY A 298 -5.04 26.60 -23.99
C GLY A 298 -5.84 26.37 -25.25
N ASP A 299 -5.38 26.91 -26.40
CA ASP A 299 -6.04 26.85 -27.71
C ASP A 299 -6.33 25.43 -28.22
N ARG A 300 -5.70 24.41 -27.59
CA ARG A 300 -6.00 23.00 -27.85
C ARG A 300 -7.32 22.54 -27.21
N SER A 301 -7.98 23.41 -26.42
CA SER A 301 -9.21 23.05 -25.67
C SER A 301 -10.42 22.82 -26.59
N GLU A 302 -10.42 23.37 -27.82
CA GLU A 302 -11.57 23.31 -28.70
C GLU A 302 -11.78 21.94 -29.35
N ASN A 303 -10.73 21.15 -29.56
CA ASN A 303 -10.88 19.82 -30.16
C ASN A 303 -10.16 18.70 -29.35
N PRO A 304 -10.86 17.99 -28.46
CA PRO A 304 -10.28 16.91 -27.70
C PRO A 304 -9.92 15.65 -28.53
N ARG A 305 -10.24 15.67 -29.84
CA ARG A 305 -10.02 14.52 -30.75
C ARG A 305 -8.77 14.67 -31.61
N THR A 306 -7.84 15.56 -31.26
CA THR A 306 -6.56 15.70 -31.98
C THR A 306 -5.71 14.44 -31.88
N LEU A 307 -4.88 14.16 -32.88
CA LEU A 307 -3.96 13.03 -32.89
C LEU A 307 -3.02 13.05 -31.67
N GLY A 308 -2.49 14.22 -31.30
CA GLY A 308 -1.64 14.37 -30.09
C GLY A 308 -2.36 14.01 -28.78
N SER A 309 -3.64 14.36 -28.68
CA SER A 309 -4.47 14.04 -27.52
C SER A 309 -4.79 12.53 -27.45
N LEU A 310 -5.00 11.86 -28.60
CA LEU A 310 -5.16 10.39 -28.65
C LEU A 310 -3.85 9.67 -28.33
N PHE A 311 -2.72 10.17 -28.80
CA PHE A 311 -1.40 9.64 -28.44
C PHE A 311 -1.18 9.69 -26.93
N LEU A 312 -1.42 10.86 -26.28
CA LEU A 312 -1.32 10.98 -24.82
C LEU A 312 -2.27 10.04 -24.08
N ALA A 313 -3.50 9.83 -24.60
CA ALA A 313 -4.44 8.88 -24.04
C ALA A 313 -3.91 7.43 -24.15
N SER A 314 -3.27 7.07 -25.26
CA SER A 314 -2.65 5.74 -25.45
C SER A 314 -1.44 5.54 -24.53
N VAL A 315 -0.61 6.58 -24.36
CA VAL A 315 0.50 6.53 -23.39
C VAL A 315 -0.04 6.39 -21.96
N SER A 316 -1.11 7.12 -21.61
CA SER A 316 -1.74 6.97 -20.28
C SER A 316 -2.26 5.54 -20.05
N ALA A 317 -2.81 4.90 -21.09
CA ALA A 317 -3.27 3.51 -21.06
C ALA A 317 -2.12 2.54 -20.73
N VAL A 318 -0.97 2.70 -21.39
CA VAL A 318 0.22 1.87 -21.12
C VAL A 318 0.75 2.09 -19.71
N VAL A 319 0.82 3.36 -19.24
CA VAL A 319 1.28 3.68 -17.88
C VAL A 319 0.33 3.10 -16.82
N LEU A 320 -1.01 3.14 -17.06
CA LEU A 320 -1.97 2.48 -16.16
C LEU A 320 -1.77 0.95 -16.14
N ALA A 321 -1.53 0.33 -17.31
CA ALA A 321 -1.23 -1.09 -17.40
C ALA A 321 0.07 -1.46 -16.64
N MET A 322 1.11 -0.64 -16.75
CA MET A 322 2.34 -0.81 -15.95
C MET A 322 2.06 -0.66 -14.44
N ALA A 323 1.21 0.29 -14.04
CA ALA A 323 0.82 0.45 -12.65
C ALA A 323 0.10 -0.80 -12.13
N VAL A 324 -0.84 -1.37 -12.90
CA VAL A 324 -1.51 -2.66 -12.58
C VAL A 324 -0.51 -3.81 -12.55
N GLY A 325 0.45 -3.84 -13.49
CA GLY A 325 1.55 -4.82 -13.54
C GLY A 325 2.59 -4.67 -12.42
N ALA A 326 2.57 -3.55 -11.67
CA ALA A 326 3.37 -3.37 -10.46
C ALA A 326 2.60 -3.76 -9.18
N LYS A 327 1.30 -3.50 -9.13
CA LYS A 327 0.36 -3.93 -8.07
C LYS A 327 -1.07 -3.74 -8.58
N ILE A 328 -1.99 -4.62 -8.23
CA ILE A 328 -3.31 -4.71 -8.89
C ILE A 328 -4.24 -3.51 -8.63
N TYR A 329 -4.08 -2.78 -7.52
CA TYR A 329 -5.04 -1.74 -7.11
C TYR A 329 -5.32 -0.63 -8.15
N PRO A 330 -4.38 -0.18 -9.01
CA PRO A 330 -4.68 0.86 -9.99
C PRO A 330 -5.77 0.49 -11.00
N LEU A 331 -6.09 -0.82 -11.12
CA LEU A 331 -7.19 -1.30 -11.95
C LEU A 331 -8.53 -0.64 -11.59
N VAL A 332 -8.74 -0.26 -10.34
CA VAL A 332 -9.96 0.39 -9.87
C VAL A 332 -10.21 1.77 -10.48
N LEU A 333 -9.18 2.40 -11.06
CA LEU A 333 -9.28 3.69 -11.75
C LEU A 333 -9.77 3.55 -13.20
N ALA A 334 -9.57 2.37 -13.80
CA ALA A 334 -9.85 2.12 -15.21
C ALA A 334 -11.31 2.43 -15.62
N PRO A 335 -12.37 2.04 -14.85
CA PRO A 335 -13.75 2.34 -15.22
C PRO A 335 -14.02 3.85 -15.32
N VAL A 336 -13.60 4.62 -14.31
CA VAL A 336 -13.78 6.08 -14.27
C VAL A 336 -13.04 6.76 -15.42
N TRP A 337 -11.77 6.38 -15.64
CA TRP A 337 -10.97 6.89 -16.75
C TRP A 337 -11.59 6.57 -18.11
N ALA A 338 -11.97 5.32 -18.35
CA ALA A 338 -12.56 4.88 -19.61
C ALA A 338 -13.85 5.66 -19.93
N ILE A 339 -14.74 5.84 -18.95
CA ILE A 339 -15.98 6.62 -19.11
C ILE A 339 -15.69 8.07 -19.46
N CYS A 340 -14.78 8.73 -18.72
CA CYS A 340 -14.38 10.12 -19.05
C CYS A 340 -13.77 10.23 -20.44
N LEU A 341 -12.92 9.27 -20.82
CA LEU A 341 -12.25 9.23 -22.11
C LEU A 341 -13.24 9.03 -23.27
N ILE A 342 -14.11 8.01 -23.18
CA ILE A 342 -15.11 7.69 -24.20
C ILE A 342 -16.10 8.87 -24.37
N ARG A 343 -16.55 9.45 -23.27
CA ARG A 343 -17.44 10.61 -23.33
C ARG A 343 -16.82 11.79 -24.07
N ARG A 344 -15.53 12.07 -23.87
CA ARG A 344 -14.84 13.21 -24.48
C ARG A 344 -14.39 12.95 -25.91
N LYS A 345 -13.96 11.73 -26.22
CA LYS A 345 -13.37 11.38 -27.52
C LYS A 345 -14.31 10.57 -28.42
N GLY A 346 -15.47 10.13 -27.90
CA GLY A 346 -16.39 9.26 -28.62
C GLY A 346 -15.75 7.89 -28.88
N VAL A 347 -16.05 7.27 -30.02
CA VAL A 347 -15.55 5.95 -30.42
C VAL A 347 -14.02 5.88 -30.45
N LEU A 348 -13.33 6.98 -30.77
CA LEU A 348 -11.86 7.04 -30.75
C LEU A 348 -11.27 6.78 -29.36
N GLY A 349 -12.04 7.01 -28.30
CA GLY A 349 -11.64 6.69 -26.93
C GLY A 349 -11.54 5.19 -26.64
N LEU A 350 -12.13 4.32 -27.47
CA LEU A 350 -12.05 2.86 -27.30
C LEU A 350 -10.65 2.32 -27.62
N ALA A 351 -9.90 2.96 -28.52
CA ALA A 351 -8.55 2.48 -28.86
C ALA A 351 -7.58 2.51 -27.68
N PRO A 352 -7.43 3.60 -26.90
CA PRO A 352 -6.63 3.57 -25.66
C PRO A 352 -7.15 2.57 -24.62
N VAL A 353 -8.47 2.35 -24.52
CA VAL A 353 -9.02 1.34 -23.59
C VAL A 353 -8.58 -0.07 -24.01
N LEU A 354 -8.61 -0.38 -25.31
CA LEU A 354 -8.12 -1.66 -25.82
C LEU A 354 -6.61 -1.83 -25.58
N ILE A 355 -5.83 -0.76 -25.81
CA ILE A 355 -4.39 -0.75 -25.51
C ILE A 355 -4.15 -1.06 -24.03
N PHE A 356 -4.94 -0.48 -23.13
CA PHE A 356 -4.85 -0.77 -21.70
C PHE A 356 -5.08 -2.25 -21.39
N VAL A 357 -6.13 -2.86 -21.96
CA VAL A 357 -6.45 -4.28 -21.72
C VAL A 357 -5.32 -5.18 -22.21
N VAL A 358 -4.83 -4.96 -23.44
CA VAL A 358 -3.74 -5.76 -24.02
C VAL A 358 -2.44 -5.57 -23.22
N ALA A 359 -2.07 -4.33 -22.92
CA ALA A 359 -0.86 -4.05 -22.15
C ALA A 359 -0.93 -4.64 -20.72
N THR A 360 -2.10 -4.60 -20.08
CA THR A 360 -2.30 -5.22 -18.75
C THR A 360 -2.12 -6.74 -18.82
N ALA A 361 -2.67 -7.39 -19.83
CA ALA A 361 -2.48 -8.83 -20.05
C ALA A 361 -1.00 -9.17 -20.22
N ILE A 362 -0.26 -8.39 -21.04
CA ILE A 362 1.18 -8.58 -21.25
C ILE A 362 1.96 -8.38 -19.93
N CYS A 363 1.71 -7.29 -19.19
CA CYS A 363 2.41 -6.99 -17.94
C CYS A 363 2.13 -8.04 -16.84
N SER A 364 0.95 -8.66 -16.84
CA SER A 364 0.56 -9.64 -15.83
C SER A 364 0.89 -11.09 -16.21
N TRP A 365 1.22 -11.34 -17.46
CA TRP A 365 1.42 -12.69 -18.00
C TRP A 365 2.41 -13.54 -17.21
N PRO A 366 3.61 -13.05 -16.83
CA PRO A 366 4.61 -13.87 -16.14
C PRO A 366 4.16 -14.41 -14.79
N ILE A 367 3.31 -13.67 -14.06
CA ILE A 367 2.79 -14.14 -12.77
C ILE A 367 1.59 -15.05 -12.97
N LEU A 368 0.73 -14.77 -13.96
CA LEU A 368 -0.45 -15.58 -14.24
C LEU A 368 -0.10 -17.02 -14.67
N GLN A 369 1.00 -17.19 -15.39
CA GLN A 369 1.49 -18.53 -15.80
C GLN A 369 1.85 -19.44 -14.61
N LYS A 370 2.13 -18.87 -13.44
CA LYS A 370 2.58 -19.59 -12.24
C LYS A 370 1.48 -19.69 -11.17
N THR A 371 0.24 -19.39 -11.52
CA THR A 371 -0.93 -19.52 -10.62
C THR A 371 -1.69 -20.82 -10.88
N SER A 372 -2.44 -21.27 -9.89
CA SER A 372 -3.34 -22.43 -10.03
C SER A 372 -4.41 -22.23 -11.12
N LEU A 373 -4.71 -20.97 -11.49
CA LEU A 373 -5.60 -20.64 -12.59
C LEU A 373 -5.03 -21.11 -13.93
N ALA A 374 -3.74 -20.90 -14.19
CA ALA A 374 -3.08 -21.39 -15.41
C ALA A 374 -3.14 -22.92 -15.48
N GLU A 375 -2.86 -23.61 -14.39
CA GLU A 375 -2.94 -25.06 -14.29
C GLU A 375 -4.36 -25.60 -14.55
N LYS A 376 -5.39 -24.92 -14.04
CA LYS A 376 -6.80 -25.26 -14.33
C LYS A 376 -7.17 -25.02 -15.79
N LEU A 377 -6.72 -23.92 -16.40
CA LEU A 377 -6.96 -23.63 -17.81
C LEU A 377 -6.27 -24.65 -18.73
N GLU A 378 -5.06 -25.07 -18.39
CA GLU A 378 -4.33 -26.09 -19.12
C GLU A 378 -5.00 -27.46 -19.00
N LYS A 379 -5.46 -27.85 -17.83
CA LYS A 379 -6.24 -29.07 -17.59
C LYS A 379 -7.59 -29.09 -18.32
N THR A 380 -8.20 -27.93 -18.56
CA THR A 380 -9.48 -27.81 -19.28
C THR A 380 -9.31 -27.95 -20.79
N SER A 381 -8.10 -27.77 -21.32
CA SER A 381 -7.77 -27.87 -22.75
C SER A 381 -7.27 -29.25 -23.21
N LEU A 382 -7.04 -30.19 -22.28
CA LEU A 382 -6.64 -31.58 -22.59
C LEU A 382 -7.73 -32.59 -22.15
N PRO A 383 -8.20 -33.49 -23.00
CA PRO A 383 -9.06 -34.57 -22.55
C PRO A 383 -8.25 -35.64 -21.81
N GLU A 384 -8.40 -35.58 -20.55
CA GLU A 384 -8.34 -36.56 -19.50
C GLU A 384 -7.82 -37.98 -19.67
N LYS A 385 -6.95 -38.37 -18.76
CA LYS A 385 -7.04 -39.55 -17.86
C LYS A 385 -5.79 -39.62 -16.99
N LEU A 386 -5.77 -38.94 -15.89
CA LEU A 386 -4.85 -39.28 -14.78
C LEU A 386 -5.61 -39.21 -13.46
N ASN A 387 -5.61 -40.32 -12.72
CA ASN A 387 -6.27 -40.47 -11.44
C ASN A 387 -5.90 -39.36 -10.46
N LEU A 388 -6.88 -38.55 -10.12
CA LEU A 388 -6.81 -37.60 -9.03
C LEU A 388 -6.68 -38.38 -7.71
N VAL A 389 -5.50 -38.31 -7.12
CA VAL A 389 -5.35 -38.57 -5.68
C VAL A 389 -6.13 -37.48 -4.96
N THR A 390 -7.14 -37.85 -4.23
CA THR A 390 -7.95 -36.99 -3.38
C THR A 390 -7.04 -36.19 -2.45
N VAL A 391 -7.07 -34.88 -2.60
CA VAL A 391 -6.36 -33.95 -1.71
C VAL A 391 -7.10 -33.93 -0.39
N ASP A 392 -6.45 -34.34 0.68
CA ASP A 392 -7.00 -34.25 2.03
C ASP A 392 -7.00 -32.78 2.48
N HIS A 393 -8.18 -32.16 2.49
CA HIS A 393 -8.38 -30.75 2.89
C HIS A 393 -8.04 -30.43 4.35
N LYS A 394 -7.85 -31.45 5.21
CA LYS A 394 -7.47 -31.26 6.62
C LYS A 394 -6.10 -30.58 6.81
N ALA A 395 -5.21 -30.65 5.82
CA ALA A 395 -3.90 -30.00 5.89
C ALA A 395 -3.95 -28.46 5.74
N ASP A 396 -5.01 -27.95 5.13
CA ASP A 396 -5.16 -26.50 4.93
C ASP A 396 -5.70 -25.77 6.19
N ASP A 397 -6.46 -26.49 7.04
CA ASP A 397 -7.00 -25.94 8.30
C ASP A 397 -5.93 -25.69 9.35
N GLU A 398 -4.88 -26.48 9.38
CA GLU A 398 -3.74 -26.30 10.26
C GLU A 398 -2.88 -25.10 9.88
N LEU A 399 -2.77 -24.79 8.59
CA LEU A 399 -2.03 -23.63 8.09
C LEU A 399 -2.68 -22.30 8.49
N VAL A 400 -3.99 -22.21 8.48
CA VAL A 400 -4.74 -21.01 8.91
C VAL A 400 -4.64 -20.80 10.41
N SER A 401 -4.58 -21.88 11.21
CA SER A 401 -4.36 -21.80 12.66
C SER A 401 -2.90 -21.47 13.01
N GLN A 402 -1.94 -21.87 12.17
CA GLN A 402 -0.50 -21.60 12.33
C GLN A 402 -0.12 -20.15 12.03
N TYR A 403 -0.94 -19.40 11.29
CA TYR A 403 -0.77 -17.94 11.20
C TYR A 403 -0.88 -17.26 12.57
N ARG A 404 -1.43 -17.97 13.56
CA ARG A 404 -1.48 -17.53 14.97
C ARG A 404 -0.46 -18.22 15.88
N GLN A 405 0.20 -19.34 15.47
CA GLN A 405 1.25 -20.01 16.27
C GLN A 405 2.14 -20.89 15.38
N ILE A 406 3.41 -20.60 15.32
CA ILE A 406 4.43 -21.32 14.56
C ILE A 406 4.85 -22.59 15.30
N THR A 407 4.30 -23.75 14.94
CA THR A 407 4.93 -25.07 15.18
C THR A 407 4.49 -26.07 14.10
N PRO A 408 5.42 -26.78 13.41
CA PRO A 408 5.07 -27.71 12.34
C PRO A 408 4.47 -29.01 12.89
N ASN A 409 3.45 -29.53 12.21
CA ASN A 409 2.90 -30.86 12.48
C ASN A 409 3.75 -31.93 11.78
N PRO A 410 4.35 -32.90 12.51
CA PRO A 410 5.29 -33.88 11.96
C PRO A 410 4.68 -35.02 11.10
N ASN A 411 3.37 -35.06 10.91
CA ASN A 411 2.68 -36.23 10.31
C ASN A 411 2.12 -36.03 8.91
N VAL A 412 2.47 -34.96 8.17
CA VAL A 412 1.98 -34.76 6.79
C VAL A 412 3.12 -34.85 5.78
N GLU A 413 3.37 -36.05 5.32
CA GLU A 413 4.33 -36.38 4.27
C GLU A 413 3.69 -36.21 2.88
N ILE A 414 3.60 -34.95 2.39
CA ILE A 414 3.31 -34.70 0.97
C ILE A 414 4.33 -33.68 0.47
N LEU A 415 5.29 -34.17 -0.32
CA LEU A 415 6.25 -33.37 -1.06
C LEU A 415 5.50 -32.51 -2.09
N ARG A 416 5.21 -31.26 -1.74
CA ARG A 416 4.53 -30.31 -2.63
C ARG A 416 5.49 -29.20 -3.03
N ARG A 417 5.32 -28.66 -4.25
CA ARG A 417 5.98 -27.42 -4.67
C ARG A 417 5.49 -26.26 -3.80
N PRO A 418 6.32 -25.22 -3.59
CA PRO A 418 5.89 -24.02 -2.84
C PRO A 418 4.61 -23.42 -3.44
N LYS A 419 3.69 -23.01 -2.58
CA LYS A 419 2.46 -22.35 -3.03
C LYS A 419 2.78 -20.95 -3.59
N PRO A 420 2.06 -20.48 -4.63
CA PRO A 420 2.20 -19.12 -5.13
C PRO A 420 1.82 -18.09 -4.06
N GLY A 421 2.75 -17.18 -3.75
CA GLY A 421 2.51 -16.17 -2.71
C GLY A 421 1.31 -15.27 -2.99
N ILE A 422 1.03 -14.97 -4.28
CA ILE A 422 -0.14 -14.17 -4.66
C ILE A 422 -1.47 -14.85 -4.31
N GLU A 423 -1.55 -16.18 -4.41
CA GLU A 423 -2.75 -16.93 -4.05
C GLU A 423 -2.98 -16.93 -2.55
N MET A 424 -1.91 -17.16 -1.78
CA MET A 424 -1.98 -17.15 -0.32
C MET A 424 -2.38 -15.76 0.19
N PHE A 425 -1.74 -14.69 -0.31
CA PHE A 425 -2.10 -13.32 0.02
C PHE A 425 -3.57 -13.01 -0.32
N SER A 426 -4.03 -13.42 -1.49
CA SER A 426 -5.40 -13.12 -1.92
C SER A 426 -6.47 -13.91 -1.17
N ARG A 427 -6.16 -15.08 -0.58
CA ARG A 427 -7.16 -15.96 0.06
C ARG A 427 -7.29 -15.75 1.56
N PHE A 428 -6.20 -15.51 2.28
CA PHE A 428 -6.17 -15.64 3.75
C PHE A 428 -5.65 -14.40 4.50
N TRP A 429 -5.17 -13.37 3.79
CA TRP A 429 -4.60 -12.20 4.45
C TRP A 429 -5.70 -11.27 4.97
N GLU A 430 -5.70 -11.07 6.30
CA GLU A 430 -6.61 -10.18 7.04
C GLU A 430 -5.75 -9.39 8.04
N MET A 431 -5.85 -8.06 8.04
CA MET A 431 -5.04 -7.24 8.93
C MET A 431 -5.51 -5.78 9.00
N ASN A 432 -5.65 -5.28 10.26
CA ASN A 432 -5.92 -3.87 10.56
C ASN A 432 -7.16 -3.30 9.85
N ASP A 433 -8.10 -4.14 9.48
CA ASP A 433 -9.33 -3.77 8.81
C ASP A 433 -10.42 -3.40 9.82
N LEU A 434 -11.37 -2.56 9.41
CA LEU A 434 -12.53 -2.22 10.23
C LEU A 434 -13.83 -2.73 9.62
N ILE A 435 -14.12 -2.36 8.37
CA ILE A 435 -15.38 -2.74 7.71
C ILE A 435 -15.42 -4.24 7.46
N PHE A 436 -14.33 -4.79 6.96
CA PHE A 436 -14.22 -6.22 6.70
C PHE A 436 -14.32 -7.01 8.01
N MET A 437 -13.62 -6.58 9.06
CA MET A 437 -13.66 -7.18 10.40
C MET A 437 -15.09 -7.21 10.96
N VAL A 438 -15.83 -6.10 10.89
CA VAL A 438 -17.22 -6.06 11.38
C VAL A 438 -18.09 -7.08 10.66
N VAL A 439 -17.92 -7.28 9.35
CA VAL A 439 -18.70 -8.25 8.59
C VAL A 439 -18.28 -9.67 8.92
N ILE A 440 -16.98 -9.98 8.86
CA ILE A 440 -16.50 -11.36 9.03
C ILE A 440 -16.77 -11.89 10.44
N GLU A 441 -16.55 -11.07 11.47
CA GLU A 441 -16.73 -11.49 12.85
C GLU A 441 -18.23 -11.72 13.19
N ASN A 442 -19.14 -11.05 12.50
CA ASN A 442 -20.58 -11.28 12.61
C ASN A 442 -21.09 -12.50 11.82
N VAL A 443 -20.22 -13.21 11.10
CA VAL A 443 -20.52 -14.45 10.36
C VAL A 443 -19.72 -15.64 10.90
N ARG A 444 -18.52 -15.39 11.43
CA ARG A 444 -17.59 -16.43 11.93
C ARG A 444 -18.05 -16.97 13.28
N PRO A 445 -18.24 -18.31 13.46
CA PRO A 445 -18.51 -18.92 14.75
C PRO A 445 -17.28 -18.88 15.67
N TYR A 446 -17.51 -18.70 16.99
CA TYR A 446 -16.45 -18.72 18.01
C TYR A 446 -16.40 -20.01 18.81
N GLN A 447 -17.50 -20.74 18.87
CA GLN A 447 -17.59 -22.05 19.54
C GLN A 447 -17.29 -23.19 18.53
N PRO A 448 -16.66 -24.30 18.96
CA PRO A 448 -16.38 -24.71 20.33
C PRO A 448 -14.95 -24.41 20.83
N LYS A 449 -14.13 -23.64 20.13
CA LYS A 449 -12.70 -23.46 20.43
C LYS A 449 -12.40 -22.48 21.59
N GLY A 450 -13.43 -21.93 22.29
CA GLY A 450 -13.22 -21.10 23.50
C GLY A 450 -12.55 -19.74 23.24
N GLY A 451 -12.64 -19.21 22.01
CA GLY A 451 -12.12 -17.88 21.68
C GLY A 451 -12.92 -16.75 22.34
N THR A 452 -12.27 -15.66 22.72
CA THR A 452 -12.93 -14.48 23.24
C THR A 452 -13.61 -13.73 22.08
N ALA A 453 -14.93 -13.63 22.14
CA ALA A 453 -15.72 -12.97 21.10
C ALA A 453 -15.48 -11.44 21.05
N PRO A 454 -15.50 -10.80 19.89
CA PRO A 454 -15.43 -9.35 19.76
C PRO A 454 -16.60 -8.64 20.46
N TRP A 455 -16.34 -7.47 21.03
CA TRP A 455 -17.35 -6.67 21.75
C TRP A 455 -18.43 -6.08 20.85
N PHE A 456 -18.20 -5.99 19.54
CA PHE A 456 -19.08 -5.34 18.55
C PHE A 456 -20.00 -6.31 17.80
N LEU A 457 -20.15 -7.54 18.27
CA LEU A 457 -21.04 -8.51 17.64
C LEU A 457 -22.51 -8.10 17.81
N VAL A 458 -23.26 -8.16 16.70
CA VAL A 458 -24.72 -7.92 16.67
C VAL A 458 -25.51 -9.20 16.37
N THR A 459 -24.82 -10.28 15.93
CA THR A 459 -25.39 -11.60 15.67
C THR A 459 -25.17 -12.53 16.84
N THR A 460 -26.10 -13.49 17.05
CA THR A 460 -25.91 -14.50 18.12
C THR A 460 -24.98 -15.62 17.67
N GLU A 461 -24.36 -16.33 18.62
CA GLU A 461 -23.47 -17.47 18.32
C GLU A 461 -24.23 -18.61 17.64
N GLU A 462 -25.47 -18.87 18.06
CA GLU A 462 -26.31 -19.91 17.50
C GLU A 462 -26.55 -19.62 16.00
N TRP A 463 -26.92 -18.38 15.66
CA TRP A 463 -27.13 -17.98 14.28
C TRP A 463 -25.85 -18.12 13.43
N ARG A 464 -24.70 -17.66 13.91
CA ARG A 464 -23.43 -17.76 13.20
C ARG A 464 -23.05 -19.23 12.94
N THR A 465 -23.21 -20.07 13.96
CA THR A 465 -22.89 -21.51 13.87
C THR A 465 -23.81 -22.22 12.90
N GLU A 466 -25.11 -22.01 13.00
CA GLU A 466 -26.10 -22.62 12.11
C GLU A 466 -25.90 -22.17 10.66
N PHE A 467 -25.77 -20.85 10.44
CA PHE A 467 -25.56 -20.28 9.12
C PHE A 467 -24.27 -20.79 8.46
N ALA A 468 -23.12 -20.66 9.14
CA ALA A 468 -21.84 -21.07 8.60
C ALA A 468 -21.77 -22.58 8.34
N THR A 469 -22.25 -23.42 9.29
CA THR A 469 -22.27 -24.88 9.11
C THR A 469 -23.17 -25.31 7.96
N SER A 470 -24.35 -24.67 7.81
CA SER A 470 -25.25 -24.93 6.70
C SER A 470 -24.60 -24.61 5.35
N MET A 471 -23.88 -23.49 5.26
CA MET A 471 -23.22 -23.07 4.02
C MET A 471 -21.98 -23.90 3.70
N VAL A 472 -21.19 -24.30 4.69
CA VAL A 472 -20.06 -25.24 4.53
C VAL A 472 -20.57 -26.55 3.92
N LYS A 473 -21.64 -27.14 4.51
CA LYS A 473 -22.23 -28.38 4.02
C LYS A 473 -22.82 -28.26 2.60
N LYS A 474 -23.42 -27.10 2.27
CA LYS A 474 -24.08 -26.88 0.98
C LYS A 474 -23.08 -26.64 -0.16
N HIS A 475 -21.97 -26.00 0.11
CA HIS A 475 -21.03 -25.51 -0.90
C HIS A 475 -19.64 -26.13 -0.78
N GLU A 476 -19.47 -27.17 0.04
CA GLU A 476 -18.24 -27.96 0.18
C GLU A 476 -16.99 -27.11 0.56
N PHE A 477 -17.17 -26.09 1.42
CA PHE A 477 -16.03 -25.39 2.00
C PHE A 477 -15.27 -26.29 2.97
N ALA A 478 -13.97 -26.08 3.13
CA ALA A 478 -13.16 -26.86 4.05
C ALA A 478 -13.62 -26.68 5.50
N ASP A 479 -13.95 -25.44 5.91
CA ASP A 479 -14.45 -25.11 7.23
C ASP A 479 -15.30 -23.82 7.27
N THR A 480 -15.80 -23.48 8.46
CA THR A 480 -16.61 -22.28 8.69
C THR A 480 -15.81 -20.98 8.54
N ASN A 481 -14.49 -21.02 8.73
CA ASN A 481 -13.62 -19.86 8.59
C ASN A 481 -13.39 -19.53 7.11
N GLU A 482 -13.09 -20.53 6.27
CA GLU A 482 -13.00 -20.33 4.82
C GLU A 482 -14.31 -19.77 4.26
N PHE A 483 -15.46 -20.31 4.70
CA PHE A 483 -16.76 -19.77 4.33
C PHE A 483 -16.91 -18.31 4.77
N ALA A 484 -16.57 -17.94 6.01
CA ALA A 484 -16.72 -16.59 6.52
C ALA A 484 -15.87 -15.59 5.72
N PHE A 485 -14.62 -15.95 5.37
CA PHE A 485 -13.77 -15.18 4.48
C PHE A 485 -14.38 -15.00 3.09
N PHE A 486 -14.80 -16.09 2.49
CA PHE A 486 -15.41 -16.05 1.16
C PHE A 486 -16.66 -15.17 1.13
N TYR A 487 -17.58 -15.38 2.08
CA TYR A 487 -18.81 -14.62 2.21
C TYR A 487 -18.53 -13.12 2.37
N THR A 488 -17.63 -12.75 3.29
CA THR A 488 -17.29 -11.35 3.55
C THR A 488 -16.68 -10.67 2.32
N ARG A 489 -15.83 -11.37 1.59
CA ARG A 489 -15.27 -10.87 0.30
C ARG A 489 -16.34 -10.64 -0.74
N ILE A 490 -17.29 -11.54 -0.86
CA ILE A 490 -18.42 -11.35 -1.80
C ILE A 490 -19.23 -10.12 -1.39
N VAL A 491 -19.56 -9.95 -0.11
CA VAL A 491 -20.31 -8.79 0.39
C VAL A 491 -19.55 -7.49 0.10
N THR A 492 -18.28 -7.40 0.48
CA THR A 492 -17.47 -6.18 0.25
C THR A 492 -17.24 -5.91 -1.24
N LEU A 493 -17.07 -6.96 -2.05
CA LEU A 493 -16.97 -6.86 -3.51
C LEU A 493 -18.26 -6.30 -4.12
N LEU A 494 -19.43 -6.80 -3.73
CA LEU A 494 -20.72 -6.32 -4.23
C LEU A 494 -20.95 -4.85 -3.85
N ILE A 495 -20.60 -4.45 -2.64
CA ILE A 495 -20.64 -3.05 -2.22
C ILE A 495 -19.72 -2.22 -3.12
N TYR A 496 -18.49 -2.69 -3.36
CA TYR A 496 -17.52 -1.97 -4.19
C TYR A 496 -17.97 -1.87 -5.66
N VAL A 497 -18.56 -2.92 -6.22
CA VAL A 497 -19.14 -2.91 -7.58
C VAL A 497 -20.27 -1.89 -7.67
N GLY A 498 -21.16 -1.82 -6.68
CA GLY A 498 -22.23 -0.82 -6.60
C GLY A 498 -21.68 0.62 -6.56
N LEU A 499 -20.62 0.85 -5.74
CA LEU A 499 -19.93 2.15 -5.67
C LEU A 499 -19.26 2.49 -7.00
N THR A 500 -18.59 1.52 -7.65
CA THR A 500 -17.96 1.72 -8.97
C THR A 500 -18.97 2.11 -10.03
N PHE A 501 -20.16 1.47 -10.02
CA PHE A 501 -21.25 1.86 -10.91
C PHE A 501 -21.70 3.31 -10.67
N ALA A 502 -21.86 3.72 -9.41
CA ALA A 502 -22.17 5.10 -9.06
C ALA A 502 -21.04 6.07 -9.52
N PHE A 503 -19.77 5.70 -9.32
CA PHE A 503 -18.64 6.51 -9.81
C PHE A 503 -18.63 6.63 -11.33
N CYS A 504 -19.01 5.59 -12.08
CA CYS A 504 -19.17 5.65 -13.54
C CYS A 504 -20.28 6.63 -13.94
N ILE A 505 -21.42 6.67 -13.24
CA ILE A 505 -22.48 7.65 -13.48
C ILE A 505 -21.97 9.08 -13.23
N PHE A 506 -21.23 9.31 -12.15
CA PHE A 506 -20.63 10.62 -11.87
C PHE A 506 -19.52 10.96 -12.88
N ALA A 507 -18.72 10.01 -13.33
CA ALA A 507 -17.71 10.19 -14.37
C ALA A 507 -18.34 10.59 -15.71
N TRP A 508 -19.49 10.03 -16.04
CA TRP A 508 -20.26 10.47 -17.22
C TRP A 508 -20.71 11.93 -17.13
N ARG A 509 -20.93 12.44 -15.91
CA ARG A 509 -21.32 13.83 -15.64
C ARG A 509 -20.14 14.76 -15.38
N ALA A 510 -18.91 14.27 -15.30
CA ALA A 510 -17.73 15.04 -14.96
C ALA A 510 -17.48 16.17 -15.99
N LYS A 511 -17.31 17.39 -15.51
CA LYS A 511 -17.10 18.59 -16.35
C LYS A 511 -15.65 19.05 -16.36
N SER A 512 -14.86 18.65 -15.39
CA SER A 512 -13.48 19.09 -15.17
C SER A 512 -12.54 17.93 -14.82
N ALA A 513 -11.24 18.19 -14.93
CA ALA A 513 -10.19 17.28 -14.42
C ALA A 513 -10.33 17.01 -12.94
N ASP A 514 -10.69 18.05 -12.16
CA ASP A 514 -10.89 17.94 -10.71
C ASP A 514 -12.02 16.95 -10.36
N ASP A 515 -13.11 16.93 -11.14
CA ASP A 515 -14.19 15.95 -10.95
C ASP A 515 -13.68 14.50 -11.14
N MET A 516 -12.88 14.24 -12.18
CA MET A 516 -12.30 12.92 -12.42
C MET A 516 -11.32 12.52 -11.29
N LEU A 517 -10.46 13.44 -10.86
CA LEU A 517 -9.48 13.15 -9.81
C LEU A 517 -10.12 12.92 -8.45
N ARG A 518 -11.24 13.58 -8.15
CA ARG A 518 -12.08 13.28 -6.98
C ARG A 518 -12.65 11.87 -7.04
N LEU A 519 -13.08 11.43 -8.22
CA LEU A 519 -13.56 10.06 -8.40
C LEU A 519 -12.41 9.05 -8.31
N PHE A 520 -11.21 9.38 -8.77
CA PHE A 520 -10.02 8.55 -8.56
C PHE A 520 -9.71 8.38 -7.07
N PHE A 521 -9.72 9.51 -6.32
CA PHE A 521 -9.59 9.45 -4.87
C PHE A 521 -10.64 8.53 -4.23
N ALA A 522 -11.93 8.74 -4.58
CA ALA A 522 -13.03 7.95 -4.03
C ALA A 522 -12.88 6.46 -4.38
N SER A 523 -12.53 6.13 -5.62
CA SER A 523 -12.34 4.74 -6.07
C SER A 523 -11.26 4.03 -5.27
N VAL A 524 -10.09 4.66 -5.07
CA VAL A 524 -8.99 4.06 -4.31
C VAL A 524 -9.31 3.99 -2.82
N ALA A 525 -9.87 5.06 -2.24
CA ALA A 525 -10.17 5.11 -0.81
C ALA A 525 -11.24 4.06 -0.42
N TRP A 526 -12.31 3.90 -1.20
CA TRP A 526 -13.32 2.89 -0.95
C TRP A 526 -12.83 1.47 -1.21
N PHE A 527 -11.99 1.26 -2.24
CA PHE A 527 -11.34 -0.03 -2.47
C PHE A 527 -10.51 -0.43 -1.26
N TRP A 528 -9.70 0.50 -0.74
CA TRP A 528 -8.89 0.27 0.45
C TRP A 528 -9.76 0.00 1.69
N LEU A 529 -10.78 0.82 1.97
CA LEU A 529 -11.66 0.67 3.15
C LEU A 529 -12.45 -0.66 3.18
N LEU A 530 -12.74 -1.24 2.02
CA LEU A 530 -13.47 -2.51 1.88
C LEU A 530 -12.53 -3.73 1.75
N SER A 531 -11.21 -3.49 1.70
CA SER A 531 -10.21 -4.55 1.62
C SER A 531 -10.08 -5.28 2.96
N PRO A 532 -9.73 -6.59 2.97
CA PRO A 532 -9.41 -7.32 4.21
C PRO A 532 -8.07 -6.91 4.82
N THR A 533 -7.30 -6.06 4.15
CA THR A 533 -5.95 -5.69 4.58
C THR A 533 -5.76 -4.19 4.44
N LEU A 534 -5.78 -3.48 5.58
CA LEU A 534 -5.63 -2.04 5.63
C LEU A 534 -4.25 -1.64 6.19
N ASN A 535 -3.19 -2.22 5.66
CA ASN A 535 -1.84 -1.83 6.01
C ASN A 535 -1.61 -0.33 5.79
N PRO A 536 -0.85 0.37 6.65
CA PRO A 536 -0.62 1.80 6.58
C PRO A 536 -0.09 2.28 5.23
N TRP A 537 0.83 1.52 4.61
CA TRP A 537 1.41 1.85 3.30
C TRP A 537 0.40 1.72 2.15
N TYR A 538 -0.70 0.97 2.30
CA TYR A 538 -1.76 0.93 1.29
C TYR A 538 -2.61 2.20 1.26
N TRP A 539 -2.72 2.92 2.38
CA TRP A 539 -3.35 4.24 2.38
C TRP A 539 -2.61 5.24 1.48
N LEU A 540 -1.31 5.08 1.30
CA LEU A 540 -0.52 5.93 0.42
C LEU A 540 -0.98 5.86 -1.05
N TRP A 541 -1.75 4.85 -1.45
CA TRP A 541 -2.36 4.77 -2.79
C TRP A 541 -3.36 5.90 -3.03
N ALA A 542 -4.12 6.31 -2.00
CA ALA A 542 -5.10 7.39 -2.07
C ALA A 542 -4.47 8.75 -1.76
N MET A 543 -3.35 8.80 -1.04
CA MET A 543 -2.75 10.01 -0.50
C MET A 543 -2.43 11.10 -1.55
N PRO A 544 -1.91 10.80 -2.75
CA PRO A 544 -1.68 11.79 -3.81
C PRO A 544 -2.96 12.51 -4.26
N PHE A 545 -4.10 11.85 -4.13
CA PHE A 545 -5.40 12.37 -4.56
C PHE A 545 -6.18 13.06 -3.43
N VAL A 546 -5.72 13.02 -2.19
CA VAL A 546 -6.35 13.72 -1.04
C VAL A 546 -6.49 15.22 -1.31
N VAL A 547 -5.55 15.80 -2.05
CA VAL A 547 -5.57 17.22 -2.46
C VAL A 547 -6.80 17.60 -3.28
N PHE A 548 -7.48 16.64 -3.90
CA PHE A 548 -8.73 16.83 -4.66
C PHE A 548 -9.97 16.48 -3.84
N SER A 549 -9.83 15.95 -2.62
CA SER A 549 -10.95 15.62 -1.75
C SER A 549 -11.69 16.89 -1.29
N LYS A 550 -13.02 16.80 -1.21
CA LYS A 550 -13.86 17.85 -0.59
C LYS A 550 -13.70 17.93 0.93
N ARG A 551 -13.17 16.89 1.55
CA ARG A 551 -13.02 16.73 3.01
C ARG A 551 -11.61 16.25 3.38
N PRO A 552 -10.57 17.01 3.03
CA PRO A 552 -9.20 16.52 3.18
C PRO A 552 -8.77 16.36 4.64
N ALA A 553 -9.33 17.14 5.59
CA ALA A 553 -8.92 17.09 6.98
C ALA A 553 -9.04 15.70 7.62
N ALA A 554 -10.15 14.99 7.37
CA ALA A 554 -10.36 13.64 7.88
C ALA A 554 -9.31 12.66 7.31
N TRP A 555 -9.00 12.78 6.03
CA TRP A 555 -8.04 11.91 5.35
C TRP A 555 -6.58 12.20 5.73
N LEU A 556 -6.27 13.48 6.02
CA LEU A 556 -4.97 13.85 6.59
C LEU A 556 -4.83 13.31 8.02
N LEU A 557 -5.91 13.38 8.83
CA LEU A 557 -5.94 12.77 10.16
C LEU A 557 -5.71 11.25 10.09
N LEU A 558 -6.37 10.56 9.16
CA LEU A 558 -6.20 9.12 8.96
C LEU A 558 -4.73 8.74 8.74
N SER A 559 -3.98 9.54 7.96
CA SER A 559 -2.56 9.29 7.70
C SER A 559 -1.69 9.20 8.97
N GLY A 560 -2.09 9.87 10.05
CA GLY A 560 -1.40 9.77 11.34
C GLY A 560 -1.94 8.67 12.22
N MET A 561 -3.27 8.49 12.22
CA MET A 561 -3.89 7.44 13.02
C MET A 561 -3.41 6.05 12.62
N LEU A 562 -3.16 5.81 11.35
CA LEU A 562 -2.65 4.54 10.83
C LEU A 562 -1.25 4.17 11.36
N LEU A 563 -0.49 5.09 11.97
CA LEU A 563 0.74 4.75 12.67
C LEU A 563 0.48 3.87 13.91
N MET A 564 -0.75 3.84 14.42
CA MET A 564 -1.15 2.96 15.51
C MET A 564 -1.12 1.47 15.13
N TYR A 565 -1.13 1.14 13.84
CA TYR A 565 -0.90 -0.22 13.34
C TYR A 565 0.30 -0.90 14.01
N TYR A 566 1.37 -0.14 14.25
CA TYR A 566 2.60 -0.67 14.85
C TYR A 566 2.44 -1.06 16.33
N LEU A 567 1.36 -0.65 17.02
CA LEU A 567 1.01 -1.13 18.35
C LEU A 567 0.74 -2.64 18.37
N ARG A 568 0.41 -3.24 17.21
CA ARG A 568 0.29 -4.70 17.08
C ARG A 568 1.53 -5.41 17.61
N PHE A 569 2.71 -4.98 17.16
CA PHE A 569 3.97 -5.59 17.58
C PHE A 569 4.25 -5.37 19.05
N TYR A 570 3.85 -4.22 19.61
CA TYR A 570 3.95 -3.97 21.04
C TYR A 570 3.05 -4.93 21.84
N PHE A 571 1.78 -5.00 21.52
CA PHE A 571 0.84 -5.86 22.22
C PHE A 571 1.17 -7.35 22.06
N GLN A 572 1.59 -7.77 20.88
CA GLN A 572 1.97 -9.14 20.60
C GLN A 572 3.20 -9.58 21.43
N ASN A 573 4.17 -8.71 21.63
CA ASN A 573 5.41 -9.04 22.32
C ASN A 573 5.33 -8.84 23.84
N HIS A 574 4.55 -7.87 24.34
CA HIS A 574 4.47 -7.58 25.78
C HIS A 574 3.28 -8.23 26.48
N PHE A 575 2.24 -8.60 25.75
CA PHE A 575 1.03 -9.23 26.27
C PHE A 575 0.66 -10.51 25.49
N PRO A 576 1.60 -11.44 25.24
CA PRO A 576 1.30 -12.62 24.41
C PRO A 576 0.22 -13.51 25.02
N ASN A 577 0.19 -13.60 26.36
CA ASN A 577 -0.74 -14.42 27.13
C ASN A 577 -1.56 -13.63 28.15
N ASP A 578 -1.21 -12.38 28.41
CA ASP A 578 -1.82 -11.53 29.43
C ASP A 578 -2.93 -10.66 28.85
N PHE A 579 -3.93 -10.33 29.66
CA PHE A 579 -4.99 -9.40 29.30
C PHE A 579 -4.50 -7.94 29.30
N VAL A 580 -4.95 -7.16 28.34
CA VAL A 580 -4.61 -5.73 28.24
C VAL A 580 -5.57 -4.91 29.10
N GLY A 581 -5.08 -4.39 30.24
CA GLY A 581 -5.87 -3.60 31.18
C GLY A 581 -7.10 -4.35 31.70
N PRO A 582 -8.26 -3.69 31.86
CA PRO A 582 -9.48 -4.30 32.35
C PRO A 582 -10.26 -5.10 31.28
N THR A 583 -9.69 -5.28 30.09
CA THR A 583 -10.34 -5.98 28.99
C THR A 583 -10.21 -7.50 29.12
N SER A 584 -11.08 -8.24 28.44
CA SER A 584 -10.97 -9.70 28.31
C SER A 584 -10.10 -10.14 27.14
N TYR A 585 -9.36 -9.20 26.50
CA TYR A 585 -8.55 -9.46 25.31
C TYR A 585 -7.07 -9.57 25.67
N ARG A 586 -6.42 -10.62 25.20
CA ARG A 586 -4.95 -10.73 25.15
C ARG A 586 -4.38 -9.83 24.07
N GLY A 587 -3.08 -9.57 24.10
CA GLY A 587 -2.43 -8.55 23.29
C GLY A 587 -2.82 -8.53 21.82
N GLN A 588 -2.77 -9.68 21.12
CA GLN A 588 -3.16 -9.75 19.70
C GLN A 588 -4.65 -9.43 19.49
N LEU A 589 -5.54 -10.04 20.33
CA LEU A 589 -6.98 -9.81 20.20
C LEU A 589 -7.37 -8.39 20.61
N PHE A 590 -6.64 -7.77 21.54
CA PHE A 590 -6.83 -6.37 21.88
C PHE A 590 -6.50 -5.48 20.68
N PHE A 591 -5.38 -5.74 20.02
CA PHE A 591 -5.06 -5.03 18.79
C PHE A 591 -6.17 -5.22 17.74
N ASP A 592 -6.52 -6.47 17.43
CA ASP A 592 -7.47 -6.79 16.36
C ASP A 592 -8.88 -6.20 16.61
N PHE A 593 -9.38 -6.18 17.86
CA PHE A 593 -10.77 -5.82 18.17
C PHE A 593 -10.97 -4.44 18.77
N VAL A 594 -9.92 -3.75 19.19
CA VAL A 594 -10.03 -2.43 19.86
C VAL A 594 -9.28 -1.35 19.09
N VAL A 595 -8.05 -1.59 18.67
CA VAL A 595 -7.20 -0.56 18.05
C VAL A 595 -7.79 -0.01 16.75
N PRO A 596 -8.36 -0.81 15.83
CA PRO A 596 -8.96 -0.26 14.60
C PRO A 596 -10.11 0.73 14.89
N TRP A 597 -10.87 0.53 15.95
CA TRP A 597 -11.90 1.51 16.34
C TRP A 597 -11.30 2.85 16.77
N ILE A 598 -10.17 2.81 17.51
CA ILE A 598 -9.46 4.02 17.91
C ILE A 598 -8.85 4.73 16.70
N GLU A 599 -8.38 3.98 15.70
CA GLU A 599 -7.85 4.54 14.45
C GLU A 599 -8.93 5.22 13.60
N PHE A 600 -10.06 4.56 13.39
CA PHE A 600 -11.05 4.97 12.40
C PHE A 600 -12.17 5.85 12.95
N CYS A 601 -12.62 5.68 14.21
CA CYS A 601 -13.72 6.46 14.75
C CYS A 601 -13.46 7.98 14.75
N PRO A 602 -12.29 8.51 15.10
CA PRO A 602 -12.02 9.95 15.00
C PRO A 602 -12.13 10.46 13.56
N VAL A 603 -11.66 9.67 12.59
CA VAL A 603 -11.72 10.01 11.16
C VAL A 603 -13.17 10.09 10.68
N PHE A 604 -13.99 9.10 11.02
CA PHE A 604 -15.42 9.13 10.68
C PHE A 604 -16.17 10.25 11.39
N ALA A 605 -15.84 10.55 12.65
CA ALA A 605 -16.40 11.69 13.36
C ALA A 605 -16.10 13.02 12.64
N VAL A 606 -14.84 13.21 12.18
CA VAL A 606 -14.46 14.39 11.39
C VAL A 606 -15.17 14.42 10.04
N LEU A 607 -15.32 13.28 9.35
CA LEU A 607 -16.08 13.19 8.09
C LEU A 607 -17.55 13.56 8.27
N LEU A 608 -18.19 13.07 9.32
CA LEU A 608 -19.57 13.40 9.66
C LEU A 608 -19.69 14.88 10.00
N TYR A 609 -18.83 15.41 10.86
CA TYR A 609 -18.80 16.83 11.20
C TYR A 609 -18.68 17.71 9.94
N GLN A 610 -17.73 17.40 9.05
CA GLN A 610 -17.57 18.12 7.79
C GLN A 610 -18.76 17.97 6.84
N SER A 611 -19.55 16.88 6.97
CA SER A 611 -20.75 16.68 6.18
C SER A 611 -21.89 17.61 6.62
N PHE A 612 -22.05 17.81 7.92
CA PHE A 612 -23.13 18.62 8.49
C PHE A 612 -22.79 20.11 8.56
N PHE A 613 -21.53 20.47 8.88
CA PHE A 613 -21.13 21.84 9.20
C PHE A 613 -20.21 22.49 8.15
N GLY A 614 -19.79 21.75 7.12
CA GLY A 614 -18.88 22.20 6.07
C GLY A 614 -17.41 22.20 6.48
N SER A 615 -16.50 22.10 5.49
CA SER A 615 -15.06 21.92 5.69
C SER A 615 -14.34 23.14 6.33
N THR A 616 -14.97 24.30 6.34
CA THR A 616 -14.33 25.58 6.75
C THR A 616 -14.30 25.83 8.26
N ARG A 617 -15.06 25.09 9.07
CA ARG A 617 -15.18 25.32 10.52
C ARG A 617 -14.16 24.58 11.38
N ILE A 618 -13.52 23.52 10.87
CA ILE A 618 -12.56 22.74 11.68
C ILE A 618 -11.23 23.46 11.86
N PHE A 619 -10.81 24.31 10.91
CA PHE A 619 -9.54 25.04 10.94
C PHE A 619 -9.73 26.56 11.03
N GLY A 620 -10.64 27.01 11.89
CA GLY A 620 -10.71 28.32 12.50
C GLY A 620 -10.44 29.53 11.61
N ALA A 621 -11.34 29.85 10.67
CA ALA A 621 -11.54 31.24 10.29
C ALA A 621 -12.80 31.71 11.04
N THR A 622 -12.62 32.40 12.17
CA THR A 622 -13.64 33.24 12.76
C THR A 622 -14.10 34.24 11.70
N GLN A 623 -15.22 33.96 11.05
CA GLN A 623 -15.92 35.00 10.30
C GLN A 623 -16.52 35.93 11.35
N SER A 624 -16.05 37.18 11.39
CA SER A 624 -16.82 38.29 11.93
C SER A 624 -18.22 38.26 11.32
N PRO A 625 -19.29 38.46 12.10
CA PRO A 625 -20.64 38.56 11.54
C PRO A 625 -20.66 39.68 10.51
N PRO A 626 -21.45 39.57 9.43
CA PRO A 626 -21.59 40.64 8.47
C PRO A 626 -22.10 41.88 9.23
N THR A 627 -21.30 42.94 9.21
CA THR A 627 -21.76 44.26 9.63
C THR A 627 -22.92 44.65 8.71
N ASN A 628 -24.11 44.69 9.28
CA ASN A 628 -25.25 45.36 8.68
C ASN A 628 -24.89 46.84 8.57
N GLU A 629 -24.31 47.26 7.48
CA GLU A 629 -24.28 48.67 7.09
C GLU A 629 -25.02 48.86 5.79
N SER A 630 -25.99 49.75 5.91
CA SER A 630 -26.74 50.53 4.94
C SER A 630 -28.18 50.06 4.63
N ILE A 631 -29.05 50.50 5.51
CA ILE A 631 -30.32 51.09 5.09
C ILE A 631 -30.18 52.58 5.45
N ALA A 632 -29.91 53.41 4.52
CA ALA A 632 -30.25 54.80 4.44
C ALA A 632 -30.24 55.25 2.97
#